data_cd7779a1f94af41817b5418926ee18f4
#
_entry.id   cd7779a1f94af41817b5418926ee18f4
#
_cell.length_a   1.000
_cell.length_b   1.000
_cell.length_c   1.000
_cell.angle_alpha   90.00
_cell.angle_beta   90.00
_cell.angle_gamma   90.00
#
_symmetry.space_group_name_H-M   'P 1'
#
loop_
_entity.id
_entity.type
_entity.pdbx_description
1 polymer ?
#
loop_
_entity_poly.entity_id
_entity_poly.type
_entity_poly.pdbx_seq_one_letter_code
_entity_poly.pdbx_strand_id
1 'polypeptide(L)'
;MLRTVTVENGQIQGLPAADPRITSFKGIPFAAPPVGENRWRAPQPAPDWDGVLQAFDFAPISMQAPTVIDDNNIYTREWAVDPDLPMNEDCLYLNVWTPAKRTDEKLPVFVWYFGGGLQVGHTAEMEFDGERIARRGIVVVTVNYRLNVFGFLCHPEISAESPEAPANFGHLDQQAGTQWVKRNIAAFGGDPDQITIGGQSAGGGSVLSQMTSPQNKGLFHRAVIMSGMATELYPKVRVPAVRGTLRDAEQDGVAFFRFLGVSSLAEARQLDAEYLRDKALEYKGFWGTVIDEQFCTGDPFTRFIQHQREPVPVMLGHTSSEFWTRPAISSLDELKQMAAELFGENAPAFLQHCEADTGDLEHALQMASVRMIEHAIQLAIRSNSGHPSETPLYYYNFDAEIPGWDQPGTFHSVDLWFFFETLAKCWRPFTGKHYDLARQMCNYLSHFIATGDPNGPDSTGKPLPYWIPASTHQPYRMEFGEQAGLQRAEPGPVLELVIEQYFKKQNEPVV
;
A
#
# COMPACT_ATOMS: atom_id res chain seq x y z
N MET A 1 23.46 -12.13 -18.30
CA MET A 1 22.75 -11.65 -17.12
C MET A 1 23.75 -11.05 -16.16
N LEU A 2 23.45 -9.89 -15.61
CA LEU A 2 24.24 -9.28 -14.53
C LEU A 2 24.10 -10.16 -13.29
N ARG A 3 25.19 -10.76 -12.80
CA ARG A 3 25.22 -11.57 -11.58
C ARG A 3 26.05 -10.92 -10.47
N THR A 4 26.95 -10.03 -10.84
CA THR A 4 27.73 -9.22 -9.93
C THR A 4 27.62 -7.77 -10.36
N VAL A 5 27.31 -6.89 -9.41
CA VAL A 5 27.14 -5.45 -9.64
C VAL A 5 27.92 -4.68 -8.59
N THR A 6 28.23 -3.41 -8.87
CA THR A 6 28.87 -2.52 -7.89
C THR A 6 27.91 -1.38 -7.60
N VAL A 7 27.57 -1.19 -6.35
CA VAL A 7 26.76 -0.09 -5.81
C VAL A 7 27.60 0.84 -4.95
N GLU A 8 27.02 1.91 -4.44
CA GLU A 8 27.72 2.91 -3.62
C GLU A 8 28.48 2.31 -2.43
N ASN A 9 27.99 1.22 -1.81
CA ASN A 9 28.57 0.63 -0.60
C ASN A 9 29.50 -0.57 -0.87
N GLY A 10 29.58 -1.09 -2.09
CA GLY A 10 30.44 -2.26 -2.40
C GLY A 10 29.93 -3.12 -3.55
N GLN A 11 30.52 -4.31 -3.67
CA GLN A 11 30.09 -5.28 -4.69
C GLN A 11 29.03 -6.22 -4.13
N ILE A 12 28.08 -6.62 -5.01
CA ILE A 12 26.97 -7.52 -4.66
C ILE A 12 26.90 -8.63 -5.70
N GLN A 13 26.74 -9.87 -5.25
CA GLN A 13 26.48 -11.03 -6.11
C GLN A 13 25.07 -11.55 -5.88
N GLY A 14 24.32 -11.77 -6.96
CA GLY A 14 22.98 -12.38 -6.97
C GLY A 14 22.99 -13.78 -7.58
N LEU A 15 21.85 -14.44 -7.50
CA LEU A 15 21.60 -15.78 -8.05
C LEU A 15 20.66 -15.74 -9.25
N PRO A 16 20.68 -16.77 -10.15
CA PRO A 16 19.57 -17.01 -11.05
C PRO A 16 18.26 -17.17 -10.26
N ALA A 17 17.19 -16.51 -10.71
CA ALA A 17 15.83 -16.84 -10.27
C ALA A 17 15.39 -18.20 -10.85
N ALA A 18 14.15 -18.63 -10.64
CA ALA A 18 13.64 -19.86 -11.26
C ALA A 18 13.75 -19.80 -12.80
N ASP A 19 13.55 -18.64 -13.40
CA ASP A 19 13.97 -18.36 -14.77
C ASP A 19 15.41 -17.86 -14.77
N PRO A 20 16.37 -18.61 -15.35
CA PRO A 20 17.80 -18.22 -15.33
C PRO A 20 18.10 -16.96 -16.15
N ARG A 21 17.14 -16.43 -16.91
CA ARG A 21 17.23 -15.14 -17.59
C ARG A 21 17.04 -13.95 -16.65
N ILE A 22 16.59 -14.20 -15.43
CA ILE A 22 16.41 -13.21 -14.37
C ILE A 22 17.48 -13.43 -13.30
N THR A 23 18.06 -12.35 -12.79
CA THR A 23 18.89 -12.39 -11.59
C THR A 23 18.07 -11.87 -10.42
N SER A 24 18.08 -12.58 -9.31
CA SER A 24 17.58 -12.09 -8.03
C SER A 24 18.76 -11.76 -7.11
N PHE A 25 18.67 -10.61 -6.48
CA PHE A 25 19.55 -10.16 -5.41
C PHE A 25 18.66 -9.94 -4.19
N LYS A 26 18.90 -10.63 -3.11
CA LYS A 26 18.07 -10.60 -1.90
C LYS A 26 18.87 -10.17 -0.70
N GLY A 27 18.28 -9.36 0.20
CA GLY A 27 18.94 -8.93 1.42
C GLY A 27 20.04 -7.89 1.20
N ILE A 28 19.81 -6.89 0.33
CA ILE A 28 20.73 -5.77 0.15
C ILE A 28 20.43 -4.70 1.21
N PRO A 29 21.38 -4.33 2.09
CA PRO A 29 21.15 -3.26 3.05
C PRO A 29 21.06 -1.89 2.35
N PHE A 30 20.01 -1.14 2.60
CA PHE A 30 19.85 0.22 2.07
C PHE A 30 20.04 1.31 3.13
N ALA A 31 20.06 0.93 4.40
CA ALA A 31 20.29 1.79 5.54
C ALA A 31 21.03 1.03 6.64
N ALA A 32 21.62 1.76 7.59
CA ALA A 32 22.21 1.17 8.79
C ALA A 32 21.15 0.47 9.65
N PRO A 33 21.51 -0.57 10.41
CA PRO A 33 20.59 -1.24 11.33
C PRO A 33 19.91 -0.26 12.28
N PRO A 34 18.57 -0.26 12.37
CA PRO A 34 17.80 0.64 13.24
C PRO A 34 17.72 0.12 14.68
N VAL A 35 18.87 -0.22 15.26
CA VAL A 35 19.04 -0.83 16.59
C VAL A 35 19.71 0.13 17.57
N GLY A 36 19.52 -0.07 18.86
CA GLY A 36 20.13 0.76 19.90
C GLY A 36 19.82 2.24 19.73
N GLU A 37 20.85 3.08 19.56
CA GLU A 37 20.68 4.51 19.36
C GLU A 37 19.93 4.89 18.07
N ASN A 38 19.89 4.01 17.07
CA ASN A 38 19.13 4.21 15.82
C ASN A 38 17.66 3.80 15.93
N ARG A 39 17.26 3.13 17.04
CA ARG A 39 15.85 2.82 17.28
C ARG A 39 15.06 4.12 17.40
N TRP A 40 13.96 4.24 16.63
CA TRP A 40 13.14 5.46 16.54
C TRP A 40 13.91 6.71 16.08
N ARG A 41 14.79 6.53 15.12
CA ARG A 41 15.40 7.59 14.31
C ARG A 41 15.09 7.37 12.83
N ALA A 42 15.21 8.44 12.04
CA ALA A 42 15.24 8.32 10.59
C ALA A 42 16.34 7.33 10.16
N PRO A 43 16.14 6.59 9.04
CA PRO A 43 17.16 5.66 8.57
C PRO A 43 18.48 6.37 8.31
N GLN A 44 19.58 5.77 8.80
CA GLN A 44 20.93 6.27 8.64
C GLN A 44 21.61 5.62 7.43
N PRO A 45 22.63 6.24 6.80
CA PRO A 45 23.34 5.64 5.67
C PRO A 45 23.82 4.22 5.96
N ALA A 46 23.66 3.33 5.00
CA ALA A 46 24.19 1.97 5.11
C ALA A 46 25.72 2.00 5.19
N PRO A 47 26.34 1.14 6.00
CA PRO A 47 27.80 1.01 6.04
C PRO A 47 28.33 0.40 4.74
N ASP A 48 29.56 0.78 4.38
CA ASP A 48 30.30 0.11 3.32
C ASP A 48 30.73 -1.30 3.78
N TRP A 49 30.88 -2.21 2.84
CA TRP A 49 31.39 -3.55 3.10
C TRP A 49 32.59 -3.92 2.23
N ASP A 50 33.48 -4.73 2.81
CA ASP A 50 34.62 -5.28 2.08
C ASP A 50 34.23 -6.55 1.32
N GLY A 51 34.85 -6.74 0.15
CA GLY A 51 34.63 -7.93 -0.68
C GLY A 51 33.30 -7.89 -1.44
N VAL A 52 32.68 -9.07 -1.60
CA VAL A 52 31.43 -9.25 -2.35
C VAL A 52 30.31 -9.72 -1.43
N LEU A 53 29.28 -8.89 -1.26
CA LEU A 53 28.07 -9.27 -0.54
C LEU A 53 27.32 -10.37 -1.32
N GLN A 54 27.09 -11.51 -0.69
CA GLN A 54 26.28 -12.58 -1.27
C GLN A 54 24.81 -12.32 -1.00
N ALA A 55 24.13 -11.67 -1.96
CA ALA A 55 22.71 -11.32 -1.87
C ALA A 55 21.83 -12.51 -2.34
N PHE A 56 21.87 -13.61 -1.61
CA PHE A 56 21.27 -14.89 -2.01
C PHE A 56 19.95 -15.17 -1.30
N ASP A 57 19.82 -14.71 -0.05
CA ASP A 57 18.70 -15.02 0.82
C ASP A 57 18.00 -13.72 1.27
N PHE A 58 16.72 -13.83 1.57
CA PHE A 58 16.01 -12.72 2.19
C PHE A 58 16.61 -12.39 3.56
N ALA A 59 16.74 -11.10 3.85
CA ALA A 59 17.13 -10.63 5.16
C ALA A 59 16.01 -10.87 6.20
N PRO A 60 16.31 -10.74 7.51
CA PRO A 60 15.29 -10.82 8.55
C PRO A 60 14.12 -9.90 8.31
N ILE A 61 12.92 -10.36 8.65
CA ILE A 61 11.71 -9.55 8.62
C ILE A 61 11.68 -8.57 9.80
N SER A 62 10.94 -7.48 9.65
CA SER A 62 10.74 -6.49 10.73
C SER A 62 10.09 -7.11 11.95
N MET A 63 10.44 -6.60 13.14
CA MET A 63 9.81 -6.99 14.41
C MET A 63 8.29 -6.82 14.34
N GLN A 64 7.54 -7.90 14.53
CA GLN A 64 6.09 -7.97 14.40
C GLN A 64 5.49 -9.12 15.21
N ALA A 65 4.15 -9.22 15.23
CA ALA A 65 3.49 -10.36 15.85
C ALA A 65 4.00 -11.66 15.21
N PRO A 66 4.36 -12.70 16.01
CA PRO A 66 4.69 -14.00 15.47
C PRO A 66 3.56 -14.56 14.61
N THR A 67 3.91 -15.15 13.48
CA THR A 67 2.92 -15.75 12.59
C THR A 67 2.29 -16.96 13.26
N VAL A 68 0.97 -16.90 13.44
CA VAL A 68 0.18 -18.05 13.92
C VAL A 68 -0.66 -18.54 12.75
N ILE A 69 -0.40 -19.77 12.31
CA ILE A 69 -1.22 -20.40 11.27
C ILE A 69 -2.58 -20.75 11.88
N ASP A 70 -3.63 -20.08 11.42
CA ASP A 70 -5.02 -20.33 11.81
C ASP A 70 -5.84 -20.63 10.55
N ASP A 71 -6.34 -21.86 10.45
CA ASP A 71 -7.15 -22.30 9.31
C ASP A 71 -8.45 -21.52 9.13
N ASN A 72 -8.91 -20.81 10.17
CA ASN A 72 -10.08 -19.94 10.10
C ASN A 72 -9.75 -18.52 9.62
N ASN A 73 -8.47 -18.15 9.57
CA ASN A 73 -8.02 -16.87 9.07
C ASN A 73 -7.53 -17.01 7.62
N ILE A 74 -8.26 -16.41 6.69
CA ILE A 74 -7.92 -16.48 5.27
C ILE A 74 -6.51 -15.94 4.98
N TYR A 75 -6.09 -14.90 5.66
CA TYR A 75 -4.78 -14.27 5.43
C TYR A 75 -3.63 -15.18 5.85
N THR A 76 -3.74 -15.86 7.00
CA THR A 76 -2.69 -16.80 7.42
C THR A 76 -2.61 -18.03 6.51
N ARG A 77 -3.74 -18.50 5.99
CA ARG A 77 -3.75 -19.57 4.98
C ARG A 77 -3.13 -19.19 3.65
N GLU A 78 -3.30 -17.93 3.24
CA GLU A 78 -2.78 -17.48 1.94
C GLU A 78 -1.28 -17.19 2.00
N TRP A 79 -0.81 -16.55 3.05
CA TRP A 79 0.53 -15.94 3.08
C TRP A 79 1.46 -16.46 4.18
N ALA A 80 0.94 -17.09 5.24
CA ALA A 80 1.77 -17.61 6.33
C ALA A 80 2.42 -18.96 6.02
N VAL A 81 3.03 -19.07 4.86
CA VAL A 81 3.59 -20.33 4.35
C VAL A 81 4.98 -20.64 4.89
N ASP A 82 5.67 -19.66 5.44
CA ASP A 82 6.98 -19.81 6.09
C ASP A 82 6.97 -19.08 7.44
N PRO A 83 6.53 -19.75 8.52
CA PRO A 83 6.45 -19.13 9.85
C PRO A 83 7.84 -18.97 10.52
N ASP A 84 8.87 -19.61 9.99
CA ASP A 84 10.21 -19.68 10.58
C ASP A 84 11.16 -18.62 10.04
N LEU A 85 10.65 -17.60 9.32
CA LEU A 85 11.49 -16.51 8.83
C LEU A 85 12.14 -15.76 10.00
N PRO A 86 13.47 -15.54 9.95
CA PRO A 86 14.16 -14.78 10.98
C PRO A 86 13.57 -13.38 11.14
N MET A 87 13.31 -12.98 12.37
CA MET A 87 12.78 -11.66 12.72
C MET A 87 13.85 -10.88 13.50
N ASN A 88 14.09 -9.61 13.10
CA ASN A 88 15.08 -8.75 13.74
C ASN A 88 14.72 -7.27 13.56
N GLU A 89 15.17 -6.41 14.48
CA GLU A 89 15.16 -4.96 14.24
C GLU A 89 16.08 -4.56 13.08
N ASP A 90 17.19 -5.26 12.89
CA ASP A 90 18.04 -5.11 11.70
C ASP A 90 17.32 -5.70 10.47
N CYS A 91 16.44 -4.88 9.89
CA CYS A 91 15.49 -5.27 8.85
C CYS A 91 15.48 -4.33 7.63
N LEU A 92 16.34 -3.32 7.57
CA LEU A 92 16.34 -2.33 6.50
C LEU A 92 17.08 -2.82 5.26
N TYR A 93 16.47 -3.78 4.58
CA TYR A 93 16.98 -4.45 3.39
C TYR A 93 15.98 -4.38 2.24
N LEU A 94 16.49 -4.42 1.03
CA LEU A 94 15.68 -4.54 -0.19
C LEU A 94 16.14 -5.72 -1.05
N ASN A 95 15.28 -6.10 -2.00
CA ASN A 95 15.58 -7.17 -2.94
C ASN A 95 15.37 -6.66 -4.37
N VAL A 96 16.15 -7.17 -5.32
CA VAL A 96 16.10 -6.75 -6.72
C VAL A 96 15.99 -7.96 -7.64
N TRP A 97 15.04 -7.93 -8.58
CA TRP A 97 14.96 -8.84 -9.72
C TRP A 97 15.23 -8.06 -11.00
N THR A 98 16.22 -8.49 -11.78
CA THR A 98 16.58 -7.83 -13.03
C THR A 98 16.75 -8.81 -14.20
N PRO A 99 16.19 -8.50 -15.38
CA PRO A 99 16.45 -9.22 -16.63
C PRO A 99 17.72 -8.70 -17.34
N ALA A 100 18.34 -7.63 -16.84
CA ALA A 100 19.42 -6.92 -17.54
C ALA A 100 20.65 -7.80 -17.78
N LYS A 101 21.28 -7.59 -18.91
CA LYS A 101 22.56 -8.18 -19.31
C LYS A 101 23.72 -7.19 -19.15
N ARG A 102 23.40 -5.90 -19.18
CA ARG A 102 24.33 -4.78 -19.07
C ARG A 102 23.74 -3.69 -18.21
N THR A 103 24.57 -2.83 -17.66
CA THR A 103 24.18 -1.72 -16.78
C THR A 103 23.56 -0.52 -17.52
N ASP A 104 23.73 -0.43 -18.83
CA ASP A 104 23.29 0.69 -19.68
C ASP A 104 21.93 0.44 -20.39
N GLU A 105 21.19 -0.60 -19.98
CA GLU A 105 19.92 -0.96 -20.64
C GLU A 105 18.76 -0.01 -20.33
N LYS A 106 18.84 0.75 -19.24
CA LYS A 106 17.83 1.74 -18.82
C LYS A 106 16.40 1.18 -18.76
N LEU A 107 16.25 0.05 -18.08
CA LEU A 107 14.96 -0.60 -17.91
C LEU A 107 14.09 0.17 -16.91
N PRO A 108 12.75 0.22 -17.09
CA PRO A 108 11.84 0.80 -16.10
C PRO A 108 11.94 0.03 -14.77
N VAL A 109 11.69 0.74 -13.68
CA VAL A 109 11.87 0.23 -12.30
C VAL A 109 10.54 0.24 -11.56
N PHE A 110 10.24 -0.84 -10.88
CA PHE A 110 9.08 -0.97 -9.99
C PHE A 110 9.53 -1.17 -8.55
N VAL A 111 9.19 -0.24 -7.67
CA VAL A 111 9.48 -0.30 -6.22
C VAL A 111 8.21 -0.64 -5.48
N TRP A 112 8.22 -1.75 -4.75
CA TRP A 112 7.05 -2.29 -4.07
C TRP A 112 7.12 -2.14 -2.55
N TYR A 113 6.01 -1.64 -1.96
CA TYR A 113 5.75 -1.60 -0.53
C TYR A 113 4.64 -2.57 -0.18
N PHE A 114 4.92 -3.55 0.67
CA PHE A 114 3.96 -4.55 1.10
C PHE A 114 2.88 -3.97 2.04
N GLY A 115 1.76 -4.67 2.20
CA GLY A 115 0.65 -4.32 3.08
C GLY A 115 0.81 -4.86 4.50
N GLY A 116 -0.35 -5.09 5.18
CA GLY A 116 -0.37 -5.64 6.54
C GLY A 116 -0.67 -4.61 7.63
N GLY A 117 -1.39 -3.54 7.29
CA GLY A 117 -1.86 -2.53 8.26
C GLY A 117 -0.75 -1.70 8.93
N LEU A 118 0.47 -1.70 8.39
CA LEU A 118 1.68 -1.17 9.01
C LEU A 118 2.07 -1.91 10.32
N GLN A 119 1.44 -3.05 10.61
CA GLN A 119 1.67 -3.84 11.82
C GLN A 119 2.45 -5.12 11.54
N VAL A 120 2.22 -5.73 10.38
CA VAL A 120 2.79 -7.02 9.93
C VAL A 120 3.12 -6.98 8.44
N GLY A 121 3.74 -8.04 7.93
CA GLY A 121 4.10 -8.20 6.52
C GLY A 121 5.62 -8.15 6.29
N HIS A 122 6.05 -8.61 5.11
CA HIS A 122 7.47 -8.63 4.75
C HIS A 122 7.69 -8.86 3.25
N THR A 123 8.90 -8.61 2.76
CA THR A 123 9.24 -8.73 1.33
C THR A 123 9.50 -10.16 0.86
N ALA A 124 9.49 -11.16 1.75
CA ALA A 124 9.67 -12.57 1.39
C ALA A 124 8.34 -13.30 1.10
N GLU A 125 7.20 -12.62 1.22
CA GLU A 125 5.89 -13.17 0.87
C GLU A 125 5.86 -13.55 -0.63
N MET A 126 5.34 -14.76 -0.91
CA MET A 126 5.51 -15.39 -2.23
C MET A 126 4.77 -14.69 -3.36
N GLU A 127 3.68 -14.01 -3.05
CA GLU A 127 2.89 -13.25 -4.04
C GLU A 127 3.67 -12.07 -4.63
N PHE A 128 4.67 -11.53 -3.90
CA PHE A 128 5.48 -10.39 -4.37
C PHE A 128 6.74 -10.79 -5.14
N ASP A 129 6.92 -12.06 -5.50
CA ASP A 129 8.07 -12.47 -6.31
C ASP A 129 8.11 -11.70 -7.63
N GLY A 130 9.17 -10.92 -7.80
CA GLY A 130 9.32 -10.02 -8.93
C GLY A 130 9.67 -10.68 -10.26
N GLU A 131 9.92 -12.00 -10.30
CA GLU A 131 10.42 -12.68 -11.49
C GLU A 131 9.52 -12.50 -12.72
N ARG A 132 8.19 -12.62 -12.55
CA ARG A 132 7.25 -12.56 -13.68
C ARG A 132 7.15 -11.16 -14.28
N ILE A 133 7.18 -10.14 -13.44
CA ILE A 133 7.25 -8.75 -13.89
C ILE A 133 8.62 -8.48 -14.55
N ALA A 134 9.70 -8.98 -13.96
CA ALA A 134 11.04 -8.81 -14.52
C ALA A 134 11.19 -9.45 -15.91
N ARG A 135 10.51 -10.57 -16.20
CA ARG A 135 10.47 -11.16 -17.55
C ARG A 135 9.93 -10.22 -18.63
N ARG A 136 9.21 -9.17 -18.23
CA ARG A 136 8.65 -8.14 -19.12
C ARG A 136 9.57 -6.94 -19.31
N GLY A 137 10.83 -7.08 -18.91
CA GLY A 137 11.84 -6.04 -19.11
C GLY A 137 11.84 -4.95 -18.03
N ILE A 138 11.42 -5.27 -16.82
CA ILE A 138 11.32 -4.35 -15.69
C ILE A 138 12.31 -4.78 -14.61
N VAL A 139 12.95 -3.83 -13.95
CA VAL A 139 13.69 -4.09 -12.71
C VAL A 139 12.71 -3.95 -11.55
N VAL A 140 12.51 -5.02 -10.79
CA VAL A 140 11.59 -5.03 -9.64
C VAL A 140 12.38 -4.93 -8.35
N VAL A 141 11.94 -4.07 -7.45
CA VAL A 141 12.55 -3.88 -6.12
C VAL A 141 11.46 -4.00 -5.06
N THR A 142 11.67 -4.84 -4.06
CA THR A 142 10.81 -4.89 -2.86
C THR A 142 11.56 -4.33 -1.67
N VAL A 143 10.94 -3.42 -0.92
CA VAL A 143 11.57 -2.69 0.19
C VAL A 143 10.98 -3.15 1.51
N ASN A 144 11.82 -3.66 2.40
CA ASN A 144 11.43 -3.93 3.78
C ASN A 144 11.48 -2.63 4.60
N TYR A 145 10.64 -2.49 5.60
CA TYR A 145 10.55 -1.28 6.41
C TYR A 145 10.08 -1.59 7.83
N ARG A 146 10.37 -0.71 8.78
CA ARG A 146 9.93 -0.87 10.17
C ARG A 146 8.40 -0.76 10.30
N LEU A 147 7.85 -1.61 11.13
CA LEU A 147 6.42 -1.76 11.37
C LEU A 147 6.05 -1.38 12.81
N ASN A 148 4.74 -1.26 13.07
CA ASN A 148 4.14 -1.13 14.39
C ASN A 148 4.88 -0.12 15.30
N VAL A 149 5.11 -0.43 16.56
CA VAL A 149 5.80 0.44 17.52
C VAL A 149 7.22 0.79 17.08
N PHE A 150 7.91 -0.09 16.34
CA PHE A 150 9.27 0.18 15.85
C PHE A 150 9.33 1.21 14.74
N GLY A 151 8.28 1.25 13.90
CA GLY A 151 8.19 2.17 12.76
C GLY A 151 7.36 3.44 13.02
N PHE A 152 6.50 3.45 14.06
CA PHE A 152 5.48 4.50 14.19
C PHE A 152 5.24 4.99 15.62
N LEU A 153 6.11 4.68 16.57
CA LEU A 153 6.09 5.30 17.90
C LEU A 153 6.42 6.79 17.78
N CYS A 154 5.68 7.62 18.49
CA CYS A 154 5.98 9.03 18.73
C CYS A 154 6.17 9.27 20.21
N HIS A 155 7.10 10.15 20.58
CA HIS A 155 7.34 10.53 21.98
C HIS A 155 7.98 11.91 22.02
N PRO A 156 7.69 12.78 23.01
CA PRO A 156 8.27 14.13 23.07
C PRO A 156 9.81 14.16 23.08
N GLU A 157 10.46 13.16 23.68
CA GLU A 157 11.92 13.07 23.66
C GLU A 157 12.48 12.72 22.27
N ILE A 158 11.73 11.94 21.46
CA ILE A 158 12.09 11.66 20.06
C ILE A 158 12.01 12.95 19.24
N SER A 159 10.91 13.70 19.38
CA SER A 159 10.71 14.98 18.67
C SER A 159 11.72 16.04 19.10
N ALA A 160 12.13 16.04 20.37
CA ALA A 160 13.17 16.94 20.85
C ALA A 160 14.56 16.57 20.33
N GLU A 161 14.84 15.27 20.15
CA GLU A 161 16.12 14.77 19.62
C GLU A 161 16.24 15.02 18.10
N SER A 162 15.14 14.82 17.34
CA SER A 162 15.11 14.88 15.88
C SER A 162 13.85 15.61 15.38
N PRO A 163 13.78 16.94 15.54
CA PRO A 163 12.59 17.71 15.15
C PRO A 163 12.31 17.69 13.64
N GLU A 164 13.32 17.36 12.82
CA GLU A 164 13.19 17.20 11.37
C GLU A 164 12.60 15.83 10.96
N ALA A 165 12.60 14.86 11.86
CA ALA A 165 12.07 13.52 11.65
C ALA A 165 11.46 12.95 12.96
N PRO A 166 10.39 13.57 13.50
CA PRO A 166 9.86 13.25 14.82
C PRO A 166 9.02 11.97 14.84
N ALA A 167 8.63 11.43 13.66
CA ALA A 167 7.70 10.32 13.52
C ALA A 167 7.87 9.58 12.18
N ASN A 168 6.95 8.64 11.89
CA ASN A 168 6.78 7.98 10.59
C ASN A 168 8.02 7.23 10.09
N PHE A 169 8.82 6.64 10.99
CA PHE A 169 10.10 6.00 10.64
C PHE A 169 9.92 4.90 9.60
N GLY A 170 8.80 4.13 9.63
CA GLY A 170 8.50 3.14 8.59
C GLY A 170 8.30 3.76 7.20
N HIS A 171 7.68 4.94 7.10
CA HIS A 171 7.57 5.67 5.84
C HIS A 171 8.90 6.31 5.41
N LEU A 172 9.71 6.76 6.36
CA LEU A 172 11.06 7.24 6.08
C LEU A 172 11.97 6.10 5.59
N ASP A 173 11.78 4.86 6.07
CA ASP A 173 12.47 3.68 5.56
C ASP A 173 12.11 3.40 4.10
N GLN A 174 10.81 3.47 3.74
CA GLN A 174 10.34 3.34 2.36
C GLN A 174 10.92 4.42 1.45
N GLN A 175 10.96 5.66 1.94
CA GLN A 175 11.60 6.79 1.26
C GLN A 175 13.08 6.52 1.03
N ALA A 176 13.82 6.11 2.07
CA ALA A 176 15.25 5.84 1.99
C ALA A 176 15.55 4.68 1.02
N GLY A 177 14.73 3.61 1.04
CA GLY A 177 14.82 2.51 0.06
C GLY A 177 14.64 3.01 -1.37
N THR A 178 13.65 3.88 -1.62
CA THR A 178 13.43 4.47 -2.95
C THR A 178 14.55 5.44 -3.35
N GLN A 179 15.09 6.20 -2.41
CA GLN A 179 16.27 7.04 -2.64
C GLN A 179 17.51 6.20 -2.95
N TRP A 180 17.68 5.05 -2.27
CA TRP A 180 18.73 4.11 -2.60
C TRP A 180 18.58 3.58 -4.04
N VAL A 181 17.35 3.22 -4.44
CA VAL A 181 17.04 2.83 -5.82
C VAL A 181 17.44 3.93 -6.80
N LYS A 182 17.07 5.18 -6.54
CA LYS A 182 17.42 6.34 -7.39
C LYS A 182 18.94 6.48 -7.59
N ARG A 183 19.75 6.18 -6.58
CA ARG A 183 21.21 6.27 -6.66
C ARG A 183 21.89 5.06 -7.30
N ASN A 184 21.33 3.84 -7.10
CA ASN A 184 22.06 2.59 -7.36
C ASN A 184 21.48 1.73 -8.49
N ILE A 185 20.21 1.94 -8.90
CA ILE A 185 19.52 0.99 -9.77
C ILE A 185 20.12 0.86 -11.17
N ALA A 186 20.88 1.85 -11.61
CA ALA A 186 21.63 1.79 -12.88
C ALA A 186 22.64 0.63 -12.89
N ALA A 187 23.21 0.27 -11.72
CA ALA A 187 24.10 -0.90 -11.61
C ALA A 187 23.39 -2.21 -11.97
N PHE A 188 22.06 -2.27 -11.78
CA PHE A 188 21.21 -3.41 -12.13
C PHE A 188 20.55 -3.29 -13.51
N GLY A 189 20.95 -2.30 -14.31
CA GLY A 189 20.42 -2.03 -15.64
C GLY A 189 19.09 -1.25 -15.64
N GLY A 190 18.64 -0.75 -14.48
CA GLY A 190 17.45 0.06 -14.34
C GLY A 190 17.68 1.54 -14.66
N ASP A 191 16.61 2.26 -15.00
CA ASP A 191 16.63 3.70 -15.25
C ASP A 191 16.17 4.45 -13.98
N PRO A 192 17.04 5.22 -13.31
CA PRO A 192 16.66 6.02 -12.14
C PRO A 192 15.63 7.11 -12.48
N ASP A 193 15.43 7.45 -13.75
CA ASP A 193 14.43 8.43 -14.19
C ASP A 193 13.12 7.78 -14.66
N GLN A 194 12.93 6.48 -14.42
CA GLN A 194 11.73 5.72 -14.72
C GLN A 194 11.28 4.84 -13.55
N ILE A 195 11.14 5.41 -12.36
CA ILE A 195 10.72 4.72 -11.14
C ILE A 195 9.19 4.81 -11.00
N THR A 196 8.56 3.67 -10.83
CA THR A 196 7.16 3.53 -10.41
C THR A 196 7.14 2.98 -8.99
N ILE A 197 6.47 3.64 -8.07
CA ILE A 197 6.20 3.10 -6.72
C ILE A 197 4.85 2.39 -6.71
N GLY A 198 4.74 1.30 -5.99
CA GLY A 198 3.48 0.55 -5.89
C GLY A 198 3.33 -0.11 -4.53
N GLY A 199 2.08 -0.36 -4.15
CA GLY A 199 1.76 -1.04 -2.92
C GLY A 199 0.29 -1.42 -2.82
N GLN A 200 -0.01 -2.36 -1.92
CA GLN A 200 -1.35 -2.84 -1.68
C GLN A 200 -1.73 -2.64 -0.21
N SER A 201 -3.03 -2.39 0.08
CA SER A 201 -3.52 -2.19 1.46
C SER A 201 -2.75 -1.04 2.14
N ALA A 202 -2.18 -1.28 3.32
CA ALA A 202 -1.31 -0.31 3.99
C ALA A 202 -0.09 0.07 3.15
N GLY A 203 0.42 -0.81 2.28
CA GLY A 203 1.44 -0.47 1.28
C GLY A 203 0.93 0.51 0.23
N GLY A 204 -0.32 0.36 -0.22
CA GLY A 204 -1.00 1.35 -1.06
C GLY A 204 -1.23 2.68 -0.34
N GLY A 205 -1.59 2.65 0.95
CA GLY A 205 -1.62 3.84 1.83
C GLY A 205 -0.24 4.47 1.99
N SER A 206 0.82 3.65 2.02
CA SER A 206 2.21 4.13 2.00
C SER A 206 2.53 4.84 0.69
N VAL A 207 2.13 4.30 -0.46
CA VAL A 207 2.28 4.99 -1.76
C VAL A 207 1.59 6.34 -1.72
N LEU A 208 0.37 6.42 -1.18
CA LEU A 208 -0.37 7.67 -1.03
C LEU A 208 0.39 8.67 -0.14
N SER A 209 0.97 8.20 0.99
CA SER A 209 1.78 9.01 1.89
C SER A 209 3.06 9.51 1.20
N GLN A 210 3.74 8.64 0.42
CA GLN A 210 4.93 9.04 -0.35
C GLN A 210 4.58 10.08 -1.43
N MET A 211 3.43 9.94 -2.11
CA MET A 211 2.98 10.88 -3.14
C MET A 211 2.68 12.27 -2.58
N THR A 212 2.21 12.35 -1.35
CA THR A 212 1.77 13.60 -0.71
C THR A 212 2.81 14.23 0.21
N SER A 213 3.94 13.55 0.43
CA SER A 213 5.06 14.10 1.17
C SER A 213 5.82 15.15 0.35
N PRO A 214 6.04 16.37 0.89
CA PRO A 214 6.82 17.39 0.18
C PRO A 214 8.29 17.02 0.00
N GLN A 215 8.79 16.04 0.76
CA GLN A 215 10.18 15.57 0.71
C GLN A 215 10.47 14.69 -0.52
N ASN A 216 9.45 14.21 -1.23
CA ASN A 216 9.58 13.22 -2.31
C ASN A 216 9.50 13.81 -3.72
N LYS A 217 9.61 15.13 -3.86
CA LYS A 217 9.51 15.79 -5.17
C LYS A 217 10.49 15.19 -6.18
N GLY A 218 9.95 14.64 -7.28
CA GLY A 218 10.73 14.06 -8.37
C GLY A 218 11.44 12.73 -8.03
N LEU A 219 11.09 12.08 -6.91
CA LEU A 219 11.68 10.80 -6.53
C LEU A 219 11.16 9.62 -7.37
N PHE A 220 9.93 9.71 -7.86
CA PHE A 220 9.29 8.70 -8.70
C PHE A 220 8.45 9.36 -9.80
N HIS A 221 7.99 8.59 -10.79
CA HIS A 221 7.38 9.08 -12.01
C HIS A 221 5.99 8.50 -12.26
N ARG A 222 5.59 7.48 -11.53
CA ARG A 222 4.29 6.80 -11.60
C ARG A 222 3.96 6.16 -10.25
N ALA A 223 2.67 5.91 -10.00
CA ALA A 223 2.22 5.27 -8.78
C ALA A 223 1.16 4.19 -9.04
N VAL A 224 1.20 3.12 -8.25
CA VAL A 224 0.20 2.04 -8.25
C VAL A 224 -0.34 1.88 -6.84
N ILE A 225 -1.65 2.09 -6.66
CA ILE A 225 -2.33 2.04 -5.36
C ILE A 225 -3.40 0.95 -5.42
N MET A 226 -3.09 -0.22 -4.88
CA MET A 226 -4.01 -1.35 -4.84
C MET A 226 -4.70 -1.39 -3.47
N SER A 227 -6.03 -1.20 -3.43
CA SER A 227 -6.83 -1.25 -2.20
C SER A 227 -6.25 -0.40 -1.04
N GLY A 228 -5.64 0.75 -1.36
CA GLY A 228 -4.87 1.55 -0.41
C GLY A 228 -5.44 2.94 -0.14
N MET A 229 -6.59 3.29 -0.73
CA MET A 229 -7.27 4.56 -0.48
C MET A 229 -8.46 4.35 0.44
N ALA A 230 -8.56 5.16 1.48
CA ALA A 230 -9.71 5.13 2.39
C ALA A 230 -9.94 6.51 3.00
N THR A 231 -11.19 6.85 3.24
CA THR A 231 -11.59 8.06 3.97
C THR A 231 -12.87 7.81 4.76
N GLU A 232 -13.12 8.65 5.75
CA GLU A 232 -14.36 8.59 6.53
C GLU A 232 -15.58 8.76 5.64
N LEU A 233 -16.58 7.90 5.85
CA LEU A 233 -17.80 7.87 5.07
C LEU A 233 -19.02 8.14 5.95
N TYR A 234 -19.15 7.42 7.05
CA TYR A 234 -20.20 7.59 8.03
C TYR A 234 -19.65 7.99 9.39
N PRO A 235 -20.35 8.83 10.18
CA PRO A 235 -19.94 9.17 11.54
C PRO A 235 -19.72 7.92 12.41
N LYS A 236 -18.70 7.95 13.26
CA LYS A 236 -18.33 6.86 14.17
C LYS A 236 -17.76 5.59 13.50
N VAL A 237 -17.66 5.56 12.18
CA VAL A 237 -16.98 4.48 11.46
C VAL A 237 -15.52 4.87 11.28
N ARG A 238 -14.64 4.28 12.07
CA ARG A 238 -13.20 4.57 11.99
C ARG A 238 -12.57 4.04 10.71
N VAL A 239 -11.78 4.88 10.07
CA VAL A 239 -10.88 4.51 9.00
C VAL A 239 -9.46 4.55 9.54
N PRO A 240 -8.73 3.45 9.58
CA PRO A 240 -7.40 3.38 10.20
C PRO A 240 -6.29 3.92 9.28
N ALA A 241 -6.50 5.05 8.62
CA ALA A 241 -5.51 5.60 7.67
C ALA A 241 -4.45 6.48 8.37
N VAL A 242 -4.88 7.37 9.26
CA VAL A 242 -4.00 8.31 9.98
C VAL A 242 -4.37 8.35 11.46
N ARG A 243 -3.37 8.32 12.35
CA ARG A 243 -3.57 8.33 13.81
C ARG A 243 -4.00 9.69 14.38
N GLY A 244 -3.81 10.76 13.64
CA GLY A 244 -4.03 12.12 14.09
C GLY A 244 -2.74 12.96 14.08
N THR A 245 -2.67 13.97 14.94
CA THR A 245 -1.51 14.87 15.02
C THR A 245 -0.35 14.24 15.77
N LEU A 246 0.87 14.77 15.56
CA LEU A 246 2.05 14.39 16.31
C LEU A 246 1.82 14.49 17.83
N ARG A 247 1.18 15.58 18.27
CA ARG A 247 0.87 15.82 19.69
C ARG A 247 0.02 14.70 20.29
N ASP A 248 -1.00 14.23 19.57
CA ASP A 248 -1.87 13.15 20.05
C ASP A 248 -1.09 11.84 20.12
N ALA A 249 -0.28 11.55 19.09
CA ALA A 249 0.55 10.37 19.04
C ALA A 249 1.67 10.36 20.11
N GLU A 250 2.23 11.51 20.45
CA GLU A 250 3.18 11.66 21.56
C GLU A 250 2.56 11.35 22.92
N GLN A 251 1.30 11.74 23.16
CA GLN A 251 0.57 11.39 24.39
C GLN A 251 0.41 9.89 24.53
N ASP A 252 0.09 9.18 23.42
CA ASP A 252 0.04 7.73 23.39
C ASP A 252 1.40 7.11 23.67
N GLY A 253 2.49 7.68 23.14
CA GLY A 253 3.86 7.23 23.41
C GLY A 253 4.27 7.38 24.87
N VAL A 254 3.93 8.51 25.50
CA VAL A 254 4.14 8.70 26.94
C VAL A 254 3.35 7.67 27.75
N ALA A 255 2.11 7.40 27.37
CA ALA A 255 1.31 6.37 28.02
C ALA A 255 1.90 4.96 27.85
N PHE A 256 2.44 4.68 26.66
CA PHE A 256 3.13 3.43 26.38
C PHE A 256 4.44 3.27 27.19
N PHE A 257 5.26 4.31 27.31
CA PHE A 257 6.46 4.28 28.17
C PHE A 257 6.11 4.02 29.62
N ARG A 258 5.03 4.63 30.11
CA ARG A 258 4.51 4.35 31.45
C ARG A 258 4.08 2.88 31.60
N PHE A 259 3.42 2.32 30.60
CA PHE A 259 3.03 0.90 30.57
C PHE A 259 4.26 -0.02 30.59
N LEU A 260 5.34 0.33 29.88
CA LEU A 260 6.60 -0.38 29.90
C LEU A 260 7.36 -0.24 31.22
N GLY A 261 7.03 0.73 32.07
CA GLY A 261 7.75 1.03 33.30
C GLY A 261 9.07 1.76 33.07
N VAL A 262 9.25 2.44 31.92
CA VAL A 262 10.43 3.25 31.61
C VAL A 262 10.09 4.74 31.71
N SER A 263 11.09 5.56 32.02
CA SER A 263 10.94 7.00 32.27
C SER A 263 11.60 7.88 31.20
N SER A 264 12.36 7.30 30.29
CA SER A 264 13.09 8.04 29.26
C SER A 264 13.26 7.24 27.96
N LEU A 265 13.53 7.95 26.87
CA LEU A 265 13.87 7.36 25.57
C LEU A 265 15.15 6.50 25.68
N ALA A 266 16.12 6.93 26.47
CA ALA A 266 17.37 6.20 26.68
C ALA A 266 17.10 4.83 27.33
N GLU A 267 16.25 4.76 28.35
CA GLU A 267 15.83 3.48 28.98
C GLU A 267 15.05 2.61 27.98
N ALA A 268 14.12 3.20 27.22
CA ALA A 268 13.31 2.48 26.23
C ALA A 268 14.17 1.87 25.11
N ARG A 269 15.24 2.54 24.67
CA ARG A 269 16.21 2.02 23.70
C ARG A 269 17.05 0.84 24.20
N GLN A 270 17.16 0.64 25.50
CA GLN A 270 17.86 -0.51 26.08
C GLN A 270 16.99 -1.77 26.21
N LEU A 271 15.70 -1.64 25.98
CA LEU A 271 14.81 -2.80 26.04
C LEU A 271 15.10 -3.77 24.88
N ASP A 272 15.06 -5.06 25.22
CA ASP A 272 15.14 -6.11 24.21
C ASP A 272 14.00 -5.99 23.19
N ALA A 273 14.29 -6.28 21.93
CA ALA A 273 13.33 -6.08 20.83
C ALA A 273 12.13 -7.03 20.93
N GLU A 274 12.34 -8.28 21.34
CA GLU A 274 11.25 -9.24 21.51
C GLU A 274 10.36 -8.84 22.70
N TYR A 275 10.97 -8.41 23.80
CA TYR A 275 10.23 -7.88 24.94
C TYR A 275 9.36 -6.66 24.54
N LEU A 276 9.95 -5.71 23.79
CA LEU A 276 9.24 -4.53 23.32
C LEU A 276 8.08 -4.89 22.39
N ARG A 277 8.31 -5.81 21.44
CA ARG A 277 7.28 -6.37 20.56
C ARG A 277 6.12 -6.96 21.38
N ASP A 278 6.41 -7.84 22.31
CA ASP A 278 5.39 -8.54 23.08
C ASP A 278 4.59 -7.57 23.96
N LYS A 279 5.25 -6.57 24.54
CA LYS A 279 4.59 -5.51 25.29
C LYS A 279 3.74 -4.60 24.43
N ALA A 280 4.15 -4.32 23.19
CA ALA A 280 3.33 -3.55 22.25
C ALA A 280 2.05 -4.32 21.85
N LEU A 281 2.14 -5.64 21.68
CA LEU A 281 0.99 -6.50 21.42
C LEU A 281 0.03 -6.58 22.63
N GLU A 282 0.58 -6.62 23.86
CA GLU A 282 -0.20 -6.59 25.11
C GLU A 282 -0.90 -5.23 25.29
N TYR A 283 -0.24 -4.14 24.97
CA TYR A 283 -0.78 -2.77 25.08
C TYR A 283 -1.95 -2.53 24.11
N LYS A 284 -2.03 -3.28 22.99
CA LYS A 284 -3.06 -3.16 21.94
C LYS A 284 -3.20 -1.76 21.36
N GLY A 285 -2.10 -1.00 21.33
CA GLY A 285 -2.02 0.27 20.63
C GLY A 285 -2.02 0.07 19.11
N PHE A 286 -2.60 1.02 18.40
CA PHE A 286 -2.47 1.07 16.94
C PHE A 286 -1.35 2.05 16.57
N TRP A 287 -0.35 1.55 15.84
CA TRP A 287 0.81 2.32 15.40
C TRP A 287 0.75 2.55 13.89
N GLY A 288 0.67 3.78 13.44
CA GLY A 288 0.49 4.08 12.03
C GLY A 288 0.85 5.52 11.70
N THR A 289 0.53 5.94 10.49
CA THR A 289 0.84 7.28 9.94
C THR A 289 0.36 8.40 10.87
N VAL A 290 1.22 9.39 11.08
CA VAL A 290 0.98 10.55 11.94
C VAL A 290 1.21 11.83 11.14
N ILE A 291 0.36 12.83 11.32
CA ILE A 291 0.58 14.18 10.78
C ILE A 291 1.66 14.83 11.64
N ASP A 292 2.90 14.84 11.12
CA ASP A 292 4.12 15.29 11.81
C ASP A 292 4.66 16.62 11.28
N GLU A 293 3.98 17.22 10.30
CA GLU A 293 4.34 18.48 9.64
C GLU A 293 5.71 18.46 8.94
N GLN A 294 6.36 17.31 8.86
CA GLN A 294 7.64 17.12 8.19
C GLN A 294 7.50 16.18 6.98
N PHE A 295 7.29 14.90 7.20
CA PHE A 295 7.03 13.93 6.16
C PHE A 295 5.55 13.92 5.76
N CYS A 296 4.65 13.91 6.73
CA CYS A 296 3.20 13.91 6.57
C CYS A 296 2.63 15.26 7.03
N THR A 297 2.34 16.15 6.07
CA THR A 297 1.91 17.54 6.34
C THR A 297 0.40 17.74 6.29
N GLY A 298 -0.37 16.65 6.49
CA GLY A 298 -1.82 16.60 6.50
C GLY A 298 -2.29 15.19 6.15
N ASP A 299 -3.59 14.94 6.23
CA ASP A 299 -4.16 13.65 5.85
C ASP A 299 -3.82 13.32 4.39
N PRO A 300 -3.16 12.17 4.09
CA PRO A 300 -2.67 11.88 2.75
C PRO A 300 -3.77 11.78 1.70
N PHE A 301 -4.95 11.24 2.07
CA PHE A 301 -6.08 11.17 1.14
C PHE A 301 -6.62 12.57 0.82
N THR A 302 -6.82 13.39 1.84
CA THR A 302 -7.27 14.78 1.68
C THR A 302 -6.28 15.57 0.82
N ARG A 303 -4.99 15.46 1.07
CA ARG A 303 -3.95 16.10 0.26
C ARG A 303 -3.95 15.62 -1.18
N PHE A 304 -4.17 14.30 -1.40
CA PHE A 304 -4.24 13.74 -2.75
C PHE A 304 -5.35 14.37 -3.57
N ILE A 305 -6.57 14.45 -3.02
CA ILE A 305 -7.73 15.04 -3.72
C ILE A 305 -7.65 16.56 -3.83
N GLN A 306 -6.89 17.25 -2.97
CA GLN A 306 -6.57 18.66 -3.05
C GLN A 306 -5.40 18.97 -4.02
N HIS A 307 -4.92 17.96 -4.78
CA HIS A 307 -3.78 18.08 -5.71
C HIS A 307 -2.45 18.48 -5.06
N GLN A 308 -2.33 18.31 -3.74
CA GLN A 308 -1.09 18.52 -2.98
C GLN A 308 -0.25 17.24 -2.98
N ARG A 309 0.07 16.75 -4.17
CA ARG A 309 0.78 15.51 -4.44
C ARG A 309 1.70 15.62 -5.64
N GLU A 310 2.61 14.67 -5.79
CA GLU A 310 3.37 14.53 -7.04
C GLU A 310 2.40 14.27 -8.22
N PRO A 311 2.44 15.10 -9.27
CA PRO A 311 1.49 15.02 -10.39
C PRO A 311 1.91 13.94 -11.40
N VAL A 312 1.83 12.68 -11.01
CA VAL A 312 2.20 11.52 -11.84
C VAL A 312 0.97 10.70 -12.22
N PRO A 313 1.02 9.91 -13.32
CA PRO A 313 -0.02 8.93 -13.63
C PRO A 313 -0.20 7.92 -12.49
N VAL A 314 -1.45 7.52 -12.21
CA VAL A 314 -1.79 6.57 -11.14
C VAL A 314 -2.66 5.43 -11.67
N MET A 315 -2.25 4.20 -11.40
CA MET A 315 -3.11 3.02 -11.48
C MET A 315 -3.66 2.75 -10.07
N LEU A 316 -4.98 2.62 -9.95
CA LEU A 316 -5.64 2.43 -8.66
C LEU A 316 -6.88 1.51 -8.80
N GLY A 317 -7.21 0.81 -7.74
CA GLY A 317 -8.35 -0.09 -7.78
C GLY A 317 -8.54 -0.87 -6.48
N HIS A 318 -9.46 -1.83 -6.53
CA HIS A 318 -9.86 -2.65 -5.39
C HIS A 318 -10.42 -4.01 -5.83
N THR A 319 -10.66 -4.89 -4.86
CA THR A 319 -11.41 -6.13 -5.06
C THR A 319 -12.91 -5.92 -4.79
N SER A 320 -13.79 -6.70 -5.40
CA SER A 320 -15.24 -6.47 -5.34
C SER A 320 -15.88 -6.80 -3.99
N SER A 321 -15.22 -7.61 -3.14
CA SER A 321 -15.81 -8.10 -1.89
C SER A 321 -15.18 -7.50 -0.63
N GLU A 322 -14.31 -6.50 -0.75
CA GLU A 322 -13.58 -5.93 0.40
C GLU A 322 -14.24 -4.69 1.02
N PHE A 323 -14.03 -4.50 2.33
CA PHE A 323 -14.28 -3.28 3.12
C PHE A 323 -15.64 -2.61 2.88
N TRP A 324 -16.70 -3.41 2.95
CA TRP A 324 -18.04 -2.87 3.07
C TRP A 324 -18.21 -2.13 4.39
N THR A 325 -18.74 -0.92 4.32
CA THR A 325 -19.03 -0.08 5.47
C THR A 325 -20.48 0.37 5.47
N ARG A 326 -21.07 0.46 6.65
CA ARG A 326 -22.44 0.90 6.84
C ARG A 326 -22.54 1.80 8.07
N PRO A 327 -23.63 2.59 8.24
CA PRO A 327 -23.82 3.41 9.43
C PRO A 327 -23.77 2.58 10.73
N ALA A 328 -23.04 3.07 11.74
CA ALA A 328 -22.93 2.44 13.06
C ALA A 328 -24.05 2.94 13.97
N ILE A 329 -25.27 2.45 13.76
CA ILE A 329 -26.51 2.86 14.43
C ILE A 329 -27.36 1.65 14.81
N SER A 330 -28.28 1.82 15.77
CA SER A 330 -29.06 0.76 16.41
C SER A 330 -30.59 0.88 16.23
N SER A 331 -31.07 1.95 15.58
CA SER A 331 -32.49 2.14 15.32
C SER A 331 -32.77 2.94 14.04
N LEU A 332 -33.98 2.80 13.49
CA LEU A 332 -34.40 3.60 12.33
C LEU A 332 -34.50 5.09 12.67
N ASP A 333 -34.78 5.46 13.90
CA ASP A 333 -34.81 6.87 14.31
C ASP A 333 -33.40 7.46 14.34
N GLU A 334 -32.38 6.69 14.78
CA GLU A 334 -30.98 7.08 14.66
C GLU A 334 -30.57 7.19 13.18
N LEU A 335 -31.05 6.30 12.28
CA LEU A 335 -30.81 6.39 10.85
C LEU A 335 -31.36 7.69 10.27
N LYS A 336 -32.59 8.04 10.62
CA LYS A 336 -33.23 9.29 10.19
C LYS A 336 -32.49 10.52 10.71
N GLN A 337 -32.08 10.50 11.98
CA GLN A 337 -31.30 11.57 12.58
C GLN A 337 -29.96 11.73 11.87
N MET A 338 -29.18 10.64 11.72
CA MET A 338 -27.93 10.66 10.99
C MET A 338 -28.11 11.17 9.54
N ALA A 339 -29.15 10.70 8.85
CA ALA A 339 -29.46 11.17 7.49
C ALA A 339 -29.71 12.68 7.46
N ALA A 340 -30.49 13.21 8.40
CA ALA A 340 -30.76 14.65 8.50
C ALA A 340 -29.49 15.46 8.78
N GLU A 341 -28.63 14.99 9.69
CA GLU A 341 -27.37 15.64 10.03
C GLU A 341 -26.34 15.59 8.90
N LEU A 342 -26.25 14.44 8.23
CA LEU A 342 -25.22 14.21 7.21
C LEU A 342 -25.61 14.77 5.84
N PHE A 343 -26.86 14.57 5.40
CA PHE A 343 -27.32 14.87 4.05
C PHE A 343 -28.25 16.10 3.95
N GLY A 344 -28.73 16.65 5.09
CA GLY A 344 -29.58 17.85 5.11
C GLY A 344 -30.83 17.71 4.23
N GLU A 345 -30.95 18.54 3.20
CA GLU A 345 -32.05 18.51 2.23
C GLU A 345 -32.15 17.20 1.42
N ASN A 346 -31.03 16.47 1.26
CA ASN A 346 -30.97 15.19 0.56
C ASN A 346 -31.30 13.98 1.48
N ALA A 347 -31.56 14.21 2.79
CA ALA A 347 -31.89 13.12 3.71
C ALA A 347 -33.10 12.29 3.27
N PRO A 348 -34.21 12.86 2.74
CA PRO A 348 -35.33 12.05 2.25
C PRO A 348 -34.93 11.13 1.10
N ALA A 349 -34.09 11.60 0.17
CA ALA A 349 -33.60 10.77 -0.94
C ALA A 349 -32.72 9.62 -0.44
N PHE A 350 -31.80 9.89 0.50
CA PHE A 350 -31.00 8.85 1.14
C PHE A 350 -31.86 7.77 1.81
N LEU A 351 -32.84 8.17 2.64
CA LEU A 351 -33.74 7.26 3.33
C LEU A 351 -34.60 6.44 2.35
N GLN A 352 -35.01 7.04 1.25
CA GLN A 352 -35.74 6.35 0.19
C GLN A 352 -34.85 5.29 -0.50
N HIS A 353 -33.60 5.62 -0.83
CA HIS A 353 -32.66 4.66 -1.42
C HIS A 353 -32.27 3.54 -0.44
N CYS A 354 -32.30 3.80 0.86
CA CYS A 354 -32.10 2.79 1.89
C CYS A 354 -33.38 1.98 2.21
N GLU A 355 -34.53 2.28 1.56
CA GLU A 355 -35.82 1.63 1.84
C GLU A 355 -36.20 1.66 3.32
N ALA A 356 -35.87 2.75 4.03
CA ALA A 356 -36.06 2.89 5.46
C ALA A 356 -37.54 2.92 5.90
N ASP A 357 -38.47 3.13 5.00
CA ASP A 357 -39.92 3.10 5.17
C ASP A 357 -40.50 1.68 5.37
N THR A 358 -39.75 0.64 5.03
CA THR A 358 -40.11 -0.75 5.25
C THR A 358 -40.18 -1.13 6.74
N GLY A 359 -39.54 -0.33 7.60
CA GLY A 359 -39.46 -0.60 9.04
C GLY A 359 -38.39 -1.63 9.43
N ASP A 360 -37.65 -2.17 8.46
CA ASP A 360 -36.56 -3.12 8.68
C ASP A 360 -35.20 -2.39 8.72
N LEU A 361 -34.63 -2.29 9.93
CA LEU A 361 -33.34 -1.61 10.13
C LEU A 361 -32.19 -2.33 9.43
N GLU A 362 -32.11 -3.67 9.53
CA GLU A 362 -30.98 -4.42 8.95
C GLU A 362 -31.00 -4.33 7.42
N HIS A 363 -32.19 -4.40 6.82
CA HIS A 363 -32.34 -4.15 5.40
C HIS A 363 -31.89 -2.74 5.01
N ALA A 364 -32.37 -1.72 5.73
CA ALA A 364 -31.98 -0.34 5.47
C ALA A 364 -30.45 -0.11 5.60
N LEU A 365 -29.81 -0.73 6.59
CA LEU A 365 -28.36 -0.68 6.78
C LEU A 365 -27.60 -1.41 5.66
N GLN A 366 -28.16 -2.50 5.14
CA GLN A 366 -27.60 -3.20 4.02
C GLN A 366 -27.65 -2.34 2.74
N MET A 367 -28.79 -1.70 2.48
CA MET A 367 -28.94 -0.77 1.35
C MET A 367 -28.06 0.48 1.49
N ALA A 368 -27.81 0.94 2.73
CA ALA A 368 -26.87 2.02 3.03
C ALA A 368 -25.40 1.62 2.94
N SER A 369 -25.09 0.33 2.74
CA SER A 369 -23.72 -0.15 2.70
C SER A 369 -23.00 0.31 1.44
N VAL A 370 -21.76 0.75 1.60
CA VAL A 370 -20.89 1.24 0.53
C VAL A 370 -19.51 0.60 0.68
N ARG A 371 -18.85 0.35 -0.44
CA ARG A 371 -17.43 -0.05 -0.41
C ARG A 371 -16.56 1.16 -0.11
N MET A 372 -15.84 1.11 0.98
CA MET A 372 -15.03 2.24 1.48
C MET A 372 -13.96 2.67 0.47
N ILE A 373 -13.29 1.71 -0.15
CA ILE A 373 -12.22 2.00 -1.12
C ILE A 373 -12.80 2.55 -2.43
N GLU A 374 -13.91 1.97 -2.92
CA GLU A 374 -14.60 2.51 -4.10
C GLU A 374 -15.03 3.96 -3.88
N HIS A 375 -15.56 4.29 -2.71
CA HIS A 375 -15.89 5.67 -2.33
C HIS A 375 -14.69 6.60 -2.47
N ALA A 376 -13.55 6.23 -1.86
CA ALA A 376 -12.34 7.05 -1.92
C ALA A 376 -11.83 7.22 -3.37
N ILE A 377 -11.86 6.15 -4.17
CA ILE A 377 -11.48 6.21 -5.59
C ILE A 377 -12.42 7.14 -6.39
N GLN A 378 -13.72 7.07 -6.18
CA GLN A 378 -14.69 7.94 -6.86
C GLN A 378 -14.48 9.41 -6.49
N LEU A 379 -14.16 9.72 -5.22
CA LEU A 379 -13.77 11.06 -4.80
C LEU A 379 -12.49 11.52 -5.52
N ALA A 380 -11.48 10.65 -5.62
CA ALA A 380 -10.23 10.95 -6.32
C ALA A 380 -10.46 11.24 -7.82
N ILE A 381 -11.27 10.42 -8.49
CA ILE A 381 -11.63 10.61 -9.91
C ILE A 381 -12.37 11.93 -10.09
N ARG A 382 -13.37 12.21 -9.25
CA ARG A 382 -14.17 13.45 -9.36
C ARG A 382 -13.32 14.69 -9.12
N SER A 383 -12.46 14.67 -8.11
CA SER A 383 -11.55 15.79 -7.83
C SER A 383 -10.54 16.01 -8.95
N ASN A 384 -10.03 14.94 -9.55
CA ASN A 384 -9.01 15.00 -10.60
C ASN A 384 -9.58 15.52 -11.95
N SER A 385 -10.85 15.21 -12.24
CA SER A 385 -11.48 15.50 -13.53
C SER A 385 -11.60 16.99 -13.80
N GLY A 386 -10.99 17.46 -14.89
CA GLY A 386 -11.03 18.86 -15.32
C GLY A 386 -10.16 19.80 -14.47
N HIS A 387 -9.37 19.30 -13.54
CA HIS A 387 -8.43 20.12 -12.77
C HIS A 387 -7.21 20.49 -13.63
N PRO A 388 -6.62 21.72 -13.48
CA PRO A 388 -5.42 22.11 -14.23
C PRO A 388 -4.20 21.20 -14.07
N SER A 389 -4.13 20.49 -12.95
CA SER A 389 -3.10 19.47 -12.66
C SER A 389 -3.60 18.04 -12.84
N GLU A 390 -4.60 17.83 -13.70
CA GLU A 390 -5.15 16.51 -13.99
C GLU A 390 -4.06 15.57 -14.50
N THR A 391 -4.02 14.37 -13.92
CA THR A 391 -3.12 13.28 -14.35
C THR A 391 -3.96 12.06 -14.66
N PRO A 392 -3.52 11.17 -15.58
CA PRO A 392 -4.26 9.94 -15.86
C PRO A 392 -4.45 9.08 -14.61
N LEU A 393 -5.71 8.73 -14.31
CA LEU A 393 -6.10 7.77 -13.28
C LEU A 393 -6.68 6.53 -13.96
N TYR A 394 -5.99 5.39 -13.86
CA TYR A 394 -6.47 4.12 -14.42
C TYR A 394 -7.12 3.30 -13.31
N TYR A 395 -8.46 3.24 -13.34
CA TYR A 395 -9.24 2.58 -12.30
C TYR A 395 -9.59 1.14 -12.68
N TYR A 396 -9.37 0.18 -11.75
CA TYR A 396 -9.79 -1.22 -11.91
C TYR A 396 -10.67 -1.69 -10.75
N ASN A 397 -11.49 -2.70 -11.04
CA ASN A 397 -12.15 -3.57 -10.07
C ASN A 397 -11.75 -5.02 -10.38
N PHE A 398 -11.38 -5.76 -9.33
CA PHE A 398 -11.08 -7.18 -9.44
C PHE A 398 -12.26 -8.00 -8.95
N ASP A 399 -12.88 -8.79 -9.84
CA ASP A 399 -14.09 -9.58 -9.59
C ASP A 399 -14.00 -11.00 -10.17
N ALA A 400 -12.79 -11.59 -10.22
CA ALA A 400 -12.60 -12.95 -10.69
C ALA A 400 -13.07 -13.97 -9.65
N GLU A 401 -13.63 -15.09 -10.12
CA GLU A 401 -13.93 -16.23 -9.27
C GLU A 401 -12.65 -16.78 -8.64
N ILE A 402 -12.61 -16.89 -7.32
CA ILE A 402 -11.47 -17.47 -6.60
C ILE A 402 -11.81 -18.90 -6.20
N PRO A 403 -11.09 -19.91 -6.73
CA PRO A 403 -11.38 -21.30 -6.45
C PRO A 403 -10.91 -21.68 -5.04
N GLY A 404 -11.61 -22.60 -4.43
CA GLY A 404 -11.29 -23.14 -3.12
C GLY A 404 -12.50 -23.73 -2.43
N TRP A 405 -12.28 -24.60 -1.46
CA TRP A 405 -13.33 -25.22 -0.65
C TRP A 405 -14.01 -24.19 0.31
N ASP A 406 -13.33 -23.08 0.56
CA ASP A 406 -13.72 -22.02 1.50
C ASP A 406 -14.60 -20.93 0.88
N GLN A 407 -14.79 -20.93 -0.44
CA GLN A 407 -15.59 -19.93 -1.18
C GLN A 407 -15.32 -18.48 -0.72
N PRO A 408 -14.08 -18.00 -0.82
CA PRO A 408 -13.64 -16.77 -0.15
C PRO A 408 -14.19 -15.49 -0.78
N GLY A 409 -14.80 -15.56 -1.96
CA GLY A 409 -15.05 -14.36 -2.77
C GLY A 409 -13.76 -13.71 -3.24
N THR A 410 -13.86 -12.48 -3.71
CA THR A 410 -12.71 -11.64 -4.06
C THR A 410 -12.23 -10.87 -2.82
N PHE A 411 -11.67 -11.61 -1.86
CA PHE A 411 -11.22 -11.04 -0.61
C PHE A 411 -10.06 -10.05 -0.80
N HIS A 412 -9.87 -9.18 0.17
CA HIS A 412 -8.81 -8.18 0.18
C HIS A 412 -7.44 -8.78 -0.09
N SER A 413 -6.69 -8.22 -1.02
CA SER A 413 -5.34 -8.62 -1.46
C SER A 413 -5.24 -9.81 -2.43
N VAL A 414 -6.35 -10.50 -2.76
CA VAL A 414 -6.28 -11.69 -3.64
C VAL A 414 -5.83 -11.35 -5.07
N ASP A 415 -6.02 -10.12 -5.53
CA ASP A 415 -5.59 -9.61 -6.83
C ASP A 415 -4.05 -9.57 -6.98
N LEU A 416 -3.30 -9.61 -5.88
CA LEU A 416 -1.83 -9.67 -5.90
C LEU A 416 -1.31 -10.90 -6.64
N TRP A 417 -1.88 -12.08 -6.39
CA TRP A 417 -1.53 -13.30 -7.11
C TRP A 417 -1.62 -13.15 -8.63
N PHE A 418 -2.58 -12.33 -9.10
CA PHE A 418 -2.81 -12.08 -10.51
C PHE A 418 -1.88 -11.00 -11.06
N PHE A 419 -1.74 -9.86 -10.39
CA PHE A 419 -0.87 -8.78 -10.85
C PHE A 419 0.60 -9.18 -10.91
N PHE A 420 1.07 -9.98 -9.94
CA PHE A 420 2.44 -10.51 -9.95
C PHE A 420 2.58 -11.81 -10.76
N GLU A 421 1.48 -12.38 -11.27
CA GLU A 421 1.45 -13.67 -11.99
C GLU A 421 2.09 -14.81 -11.19
N THR A 422 1.79 -14.89 -9.89
CA THR A 422 2.37 -15.83 -8.93
C THR A 422 1.40 -16.94 -8.49
N LEU A 423 0.26 -17.12 -9.18
CA LEU A 423 -0.77 -18.11 -8.89
C LEU A 423 -0.23 -19.52 -8.62
N ALA A 424 0.85 -19.91 -9.32
CA ALA A 424 1.46 -21.23 -9.15
C ALA A 424 2.10 -21.46 -7.77
N LYS A 425 2.26 -20.42 -6.97
CA LYS A 425 2.80 -20.48 -5.60
C LYS A 425 1.69 -20.59 -4.55
N CYS A 426 0.44 -20.30 -4.94
CA CYS A 426 -0.73 -20.39 -4.07
C CYS A 426 -1.26 -21.82 -3.98
N TRP A 427 -1.79 -22.20 -2.83
CA TRP A 427 -2.40 -23.52 -2.58
C TRP A 427 -3.72 -23.73 -3.34
N ARG A 428 -4.37 -22.65 -3.82
CA ARG A 428 -5.67 -22.70 -4.48
C ARG A 428 -5.60 -23.41 -5.82
N PRO A 429 -6.65 -24.21 -6.20
CA PRO A 429 -6.67 -24.96 -7.45
C PRO A 429 -6.98 -24.07 -8.66
N PHE A 430 -6.14 -23.08 -8.92
CA PHE A 430 -6.29 -22.23 -10.09
C PHE A 430 -6.19 -23.02 -11.40
N THR A 431 -7.02 -22.68 -12.37
CA THR A 431 -7.10 -23.31 -13.69
C THR A 431 -6.65 -22.38 -14.81
N GLY A 432 -6.66 -22.85 -16.07
CA GLY A 432 -6.18 -22.11 -17.22
C GLY A 432 -6.73 -20.69 -17.36
N LYS A 433 -8.05 -20.50 -17.13
CA LYS A 433 -8.69 -19.17 -17.18
C LYS A 433 -8.05 -18.16 -16.21
N HIS A 434 -7.69 -18.60 -15.00
CA HIS A 434 -7.05 -17.76 -13.98
C HIS A 434 -5.62 -17.37 -14.40
N TYR A 435 -4.86 -18.31 -14.95
CA TYR A 435 -3.52 -18.01 -15.47
C TYR A 435 -3.57 -17.09 -16.70
N ASP A 436 -4.62 -17.19 -17.54
CA ASP A 436 -4.81 -16.29 -18.67
C ASP A 436 -5.11 -14.86 -18.17
N LEU A 437 -5.99 -14.72 -17.19
CA LEU A 437 -6.29 -13.43 -16.57
C LEU A 437 -5.04 -12.83 -15.88
N ALA A 438 -4.30 -13.64 -15.11
CA ALA A 438 -3.09 -13.19 -14.43
C ALA A 438 -2.04 -12.67 -15.43
N ARG A 439 -1.85 -13.35 -16.57
CA ARG A 439 -0.97 -12.86 -17.65
C ARG A 439 -1.43 -11.50 -18.20
N GLN A 440 -2.74 -11.31 -18.40
CA GLN A 440 -3.29 -10.03 -18.86
C GLN A 440 -3.05 -8.93 -17.82
N MET A 441 -3.38 -9.18 -16.55
CA MET A 441 -3.20 -8.21 -15.46
C MET A 441 -1.73 -7.83 -15.28
N CYS A 442 -0.82 -8.81 -15.31
CA CYS A 442 0.62 -8.56 -15.22
C CYS A 442 1.14 -7.78 -16.45
N ASN A 443 0.56 -7.97 -17.66
CA ASN A 443 0.89 -7.19 -18.84
C ASN A 443 0.44 -5.72 -18.69
N TYR A 444 -0.80 -5.47 -18.24
CA TYR A 444 -1.28 -4.10 -17.96
C TYR A 444 -0.40 -3.39 -16.95
N LEU A 445 -0.09 -4.04 -15.84
CA LEU A 445 0.80 -3.49 -14.82
C LEU A 445 2.18 -3.16 -15.41
N SER A 446 2.74 -4.08 -16.21
CA SER A 446 4.06 -3.91 -16.82
C SER A 446 4.10 -2.77 -17.84
N HIS A 447 3.06 -2.61 -18.67
CA HIS A 447 2.95 -1.48 -19.60
C HIS A 447 2.84 -0.17 -18.83
N PHE A 448 2.01 -0.12 -17.78
CA PHE A 448 1.89 1.07 -16.93
C PHE A 448 3.22 1.44 -16.25
N ILE A 449 3.94 0.47 -15.70
CA ILE A 449 5.26 0.70 -15.12
C ILE A 449 6.24 1.28 -16.15
N ALA A 450 6.20 0.78 -17.38
CA ALA A 450 7.11 1.20 -18.43
C ALA A 450 6.78 2.59 -19.00
N THR A 451 5.50 2.92 -19.14
CA THR A 451 5.07 4.08 -19.95
C THR A 451 4.16 5.08 -19.23
N GLY A 452 3.51 4.69 -18.12
CA GLY A 452 2.42 5.45 -17.48
C GLY A 452 1.06 5.20 -18.13
N ASP A 453 1.00 4.32 -19.15
CA ASP A 453 -0.21 3.89 -19.84
C ASP A 453 -0.28 2.35 -19.79
N PRO A 454 -1.35 1.73 -19.24
CA PRO A 454 -1.46 0.28 -19.16
C PRO A 454 -1.71 -0.39 -20.52
N ASN A 455 -2.04 0.39 -21.55
CA ASN A 455 -2.38 -0.12 -22.87
C ASN A 455 -1.16 -0.62 -23.63
N GLY A 456 -1.30 -1.78 -24.27
CA GLY A 456 -0.23 -2.39 -25.04
C GLY A 456 -0.62 -3.79 -25.55
N PRO A 457 0.27 -4.45 -26.27
CA PRO A 457 0.05 -5.82 -26.71
C PRO A 457 0.32 -6.83 -25.58
N ASP A 458 -0.29 -7.99 -25.69
CA ASP A 458 0.09 -9.17 -24.91
C ASP A 458 1.43 -9.77 -25.40
N SER A 459 1.89 -10.83 -24.76
CA SER A 459 3.12 -11.54 -25.12
C SER A 459 3.10 -12.18 -26.54
N THR A 460 1.94 -12.27 -27.19
CA THR A 460 1.75 -12.77 -28.56
C THR A 460 1.66 -11.65 -29.59
N GLY A 461 1.71 -10.38 -29.15
CA GLY A 461 1.57 -9.20 -30.00
C GLY A 461 0.10 -8.79 -30.26
N LYS A 462 -0.90 -9.43 -29.62
CA LYS A 462 -2.29 -9.01 -29.71
C LYS A 462 -2.57 -7.84 -28.76
N PRO A 463 -3.34 -6.83 -29.18
CA PRO A 463 -3.74 -5.74 -28.28
C PRO A 463 -4.61 -6.29 -27.15
N LEU A 464 -4.33 -5.84 -25.93
CA LEU A 464 -5.21 -6.03 -24.79
C LEU A 464 -6.49 -5.15 -24.95
N PRO A 465 -7.62 -5.49 -24.32
CA PRO A 465 -8.75 -4.58 -24.22
C PRO A 465 -8.32 -3.18 -23.76
N TYR A 466 -8.79 -2.14 -24.47
CA TYR A 466 -8.31 -0.79 -24.22
C TYR A 466 -8.81 -0.25 -22.89
N TRP A 467 -7.90 0.19 -22.03
CA TRP A 467 -8.18 0.76 -20.71
C TRP A 467 -8.17 2.29 -20.79
N ILE A 468 -9.34 2.92 -20.62
CA ILE A 468 -9.51 4.37 -20.68
C ILE A 468 -9.20 4.97 -19.30
N PRO A 469 -8.46 6.08 -19.19
CA PRO A 469 -8.34 6.81 -17.94
C PRO A 469 -9.71 7.23 -17.43
N ALA A 470 -9.98 6.99 -16.14
CA ALA A 470 -11.25 7.31 -15.53
C ALA A 470 -11.41 8.82 -15.27
N SER A 471 -12.58 9.36 -15.62
CA SER A 471 -12.96 10.73 -15.32
C SER A 471 -14.47 10.84 -15.18
N THR A 472 -14.99 11.99 -14.76
CA THR A 472 -16.44 12.23 -14.68
C THR A 472 -17.11 12.17 -16.05
N HIS A 473 -16.39 12.49 -17.14
CA HIS A 473 -16.90 12.38 -18.53
C HIS A 473 -16.69 10.98 -19.12
N GLN A 474 -15.77 10.23 -18.59
CA GLN A 474 -15.43 8.86 -18.97
C GLN A 474 -15.44 7.98 -17.72
N PRO A 475 -16.62 7.70 -17.10
CA PRO A 475 -16.74 6.93 -15.89
C PRO A 475 -16.58 5.44 -16.18
N TYR A 476 -15.38 5.04 -16.57
CA TYR A 476 -15.05 3.65 -16.89
C TYR A 476 -14.00 3.11 -15.94
N ARG A 477 -14.06 1.80 -15.72
CA ARG A 477 -13.03 1.03 -15.05
C ARG A 477 -12.70 -0.22 -15.85
N MET A 478 -11.49 -0.74 -15.68
CA MET A 478 -11.16 -2.08 -16.13
C MET A 478 -11.71 -3.10 -15.14
N GLU A 479 -12.59 -3.95 -15.61
CA GLU A 479 -13.10 -5.08 -14.84
C GLU A 479 -12.23 -6.29 -15.09
N PHE A 480 -11.62 -6.82 -14.02
CA PHE A 480 -10.88 -8.08 -14.04
C PHE A 480 -11.76 -9.19 -13.43
N GLY A 481 -12.69 -9.68 -14.23
CA GLY A 481 -13.61 -10.78 -13.89
C GLY A 481 -13.19 -12.08 -14.56
N GLU A 482 -14.11 -12.75 -15.24
CA GLU A 482 -13.78 -13.94 -16.03
C GLU A 482 -12.79 -13.64 -17.17
N GLN A 483 -12.88 -12.44 -17.71
CA GLN A 483 -11.95 -11.84 -18.67
C GLN A 483 -11.79 -10.35 -18.36
N ALA A 484 -10.66 -9.77 -18.76
CA ALA A 484 -10.47 -8.32 -18.65
C ALA A 484 -11.39 -7.58 -19.66
N GLY A 485 -12.07 -6.55 -19.22
CA GLY A 485 -12.94 -5.75 -20.07
C GLY A 485 -13.29 -4.39 -19.48
N LEU A 486 -13.49 -3.39 -20.34
CA LEU A 486 -13.91 -2.06 -19.92
C LEU A 486 -15.38 -2.06 -19.52
N GLN A 487 -15.69 -1.55 -18.32
CA GLN A 487 -17.05 -1.40 -17.83
C GLN A 487 -17.33 0.04 -17.38
N ARG A 488 -18.59 0.45 -17.48
CA ARG A 488 -19.04 1.72 -16.92
C ARG A 488 -19.12 1.62 -15.41
N ALA A 489 -18.55 2.59 -14.69
CA ALA A 489 -18.39 2.58 -13.23
C ALA A 489 -19.05 3.85 -12.65
N GLU A 490 -20.36 4.02 -12.89
CA GLU A 490 -21.12 5.08 -12.24
C GLU A 490 -21.44 4.69 -10.80
N PRO A 491 -21.27 5.61 -9.84
CA PRO A 491 -21.66 5.37 -8.46
C PRO A 491 -23.14 5.02 -8.34
N GLY A 492 -23.49 4.07 -7.46
CA GLY A 492 -24.88 3.84 -7.10
C GLY A 492 -25.48 5.04 -6.34
N PRO A 493 -26.82 5.11 -6.21
CA PRO A 493 -27.49 6.28 -5.66
C PRO A 493 -27.04 6.72 -4.27
N VAL A 494 -26.82 5.76 -3.37
CA VAL A 494 -26.32 6.04 -2.00
C VAL A 494 -24.90 6.56 -2.05
N LEU A 495 -24.03 5.93 -2.86
CA LEU A 495 -22.64 6.35 -3.00
C LEU A 495 -22.56 7.75 -3.61
N GLU A 496 -23.40 8.07 -4.59
CA GLU A 496 -23.46 9.41 -5.19
C GLU A 496 -23.80 10.48 -4.15
N LEU A 497 -24.82 10.26 -3.32
CA LEU A 497 -25.19 11.19 -2.23
C LEU A 497 -24.04 11.40 -1.23
N VAL A 498 -23.30 10.34 -0.90
CA VAL A 498 -22.15 10.43 0.01
C VAL A 498 -21.01 11.25 -0.64
N ILE A 499 -20.74 11.04 -1.92
CA ILE A 499 -19.74 11.80 -2.68
C ILE A 499 -20.11 13.29 -2.75
N GLU A 500 -21.37 13.61 -3.09
CA GLU A 500 -21.86 14.99 -3.12
C GLU A 500 -21.69 15.68 -1.77
N GLN A 501 -22.04 14.98 -0.68
CA GLN A 501 -21.91 15.50 0.67
C GLN A 501 -20.45 15.77 1.05
N TYR A 502 -19.54 14.92 0.64
CA TYR A 502 -18.11 15.13 0.88
C TYR A 502 -17.64 16.47 0.29
N PHE A 503 -17.97 16.75 -0.98
CA PHE A 503 -17.58 18.00 -1.64
C PHE A 503 -18.32 19.23 -1.11
N LYS A 504 -19.58 19.10 -0.64
CA LYS A 504 -20.28 20.18 0.04
C LYS A 504 -19.55 20.62 1.30
N LYS A 505 -19.16 19.68 2.16
CA LYS A 505 -18.40 19.95 3.40
C LYS A 505 -17.04 20.61 3.15
N GLN A 506 -16.35 20.25 2.07
CA GLN A 506 -15.06 20.86 1.73
C GLN A 506 -15.20 22.34 1.27
N ASN A 507 -16.36 22.71 0.75
CA ASN A 507 -16.65 24.07 0.27
C ASN A 507 -17.32 24.98 1.33
N GLU A 508 -17.69 24.44 2.49
CA GLU A 508 -18.21 25.24 3.59
C GLU A 508 -17.06 25.99 4.29
N PRO A 509 -17.18 27.30 4.56
CA PRO A 509 -16.15 28.03 5.29
C PRO A 509 -16.01 27.41 6.69
N VAL A 510 -14.77 27.16 7.10
CA VAL A 510 -14.45 26.75 8.48
C VAL A 510 -14.91 27.89 9.40
N VAL A 511 -15.98 27.64 10.16
CA VAL A 511 -16.54 28.62 11.14
C VAL A 511 -15.68 28.64 12.40
#